data_07c5c2388c97a2116d0839229332b9b7
#
_entry.id   07c5c2388c97a2116d0839229332b9b7
#
_cell.length_a   1.000
_cell.length_b   1.000
_cell.length_c   1.000
_cell.angle_alpha   90.00
_cell.angle_beta   90.00
_cell.angle_gamma   90.00
#
_symmetry.space_group_name_H-M   'P 1'
#
loop_
_entity.id
_entity.type
_entity.pdbx_description
1 polymer ?
#
loop_
_entity_poly.entity_id
_entity_poly.type
_entity_poly.pdbx_seq_one_letter_code
_entity_poly.pdbx_strand_id
1 'polypeptide(L)'
;VCYSLRQFCPVTAAHTADSITLTKGAEAKTVSVTWSLSQSYLEDGSQVPDYHYLKSNGIALITIRRFDWNYEETMDEFVRTGSDLKNAKLIIIDARSNSGGDEDFIKNWLKSYTGEEPEQKTIISNWGTAMFDRTQAYADLGEEFAAFRTGDKDYELFQGKLLENSTPILLLTDSMSGSAGESIVTYCRTLDNCLVIGGPTRGAQLVGNVRGWTLPNSGIGFQFGQSFQVIYNMENVDGKGYEPDLWCDPKTSLQAVLSMVERYDLG
;
A
#
# COMPACT_ATOMS: atom_id res chain seq x y z
N VAL A 1 20.17 -3.69 -7.66
CA VAL A 1 19.27 -2.82 -6.87
C VAL A 1 19.12 -1.53 -7.65
N CYS A 2 17.91 -1.20 -8.05
CA CYS A 2 17.62 0.00 -8.81
C CYS A 2 16.90 1.00 -7.88
N TYR A 3 17.50 2.15 -7.62
CA TYR A 3 16.86 3.21 -6.84
C TYR A 3 16.22 4.21 -7.81
N SER A 4 14.97 4.60 -7.58
CA SER A 4 14.36 5.70 -8.30
C SER A 4 14.36 6.96 -7.42
N LEU A 5 14.88 8.05 -7.96
CA LEU A 5 14.76 9.37 -7.35
C LEU A 5 13.50 10.04 -7.92
N ARG A 6 12.64 10.56 -7.05
CA ARG A 6 11.43 11.27 -7.44
C ARG A 6 11.43 12.67 -6.88
N GLN A 7 11.06 13.60 -7.72
CA GLN A 7 10.80 14.98 -7.30
C GLN A 7 9.33 15.29 -7.60
N PHE A 8 8.59 15.69 -6.57
CA PHE A 8 7.24 16.21 -6.74
C PHE A 8 7.34 17.70 -7.03
N CYS A 9 7.07 18.09 -8.27
CA CYS A 9 6.99 19.50 -8.65
C CYS A 9 5.53 19.83 -8.99
N PRO A 10 5.04 21.01 -8.57
CA PRO A 10 3.80 21.54 -9.13
C PRO A 10 3.95 21.64 -10.65
N VAL A 11 2.88 21.37 -11.39
CA VAL A 11 2.87 21.34 -12.86
C VAL A 11 3.37 22.67 -13.49
N THR A 12 3.40 23.74 -12.72
CA THR A 12 3.84 25.09 -13.11
C THR A 12 5.27 25.43 -12.77
N ALA A 13 5.99 24.57 -12.03
CA ALA A 13 7.36 24.86 -11.60
C ALA A 13 8.36 24.13 -12.51
N ALA A 14 8.97 24.87 -13.42
CA ALA A 14 9.97 24.38 -14.37
C ALA A 14 11.38 24.19 -13.73
N HIS A 15 11.47 23.90 -12.43
CA HIS A 15 12.76 23.76 -11.74
C HIS A 15 12.96 22.33 -11.27
N THR A 16 13.49 21.53 -12.19
CA THR A 16 14.09 20.24 -11.87
C THR A 16 15.59 20.44 -11.64
N ALA A 17 16.16 19.79 -10.63
CA ALA A 17 17.60 19.84 -10.44
C ALA A 17 18.29 19.11 -11.61
N ASP A 18 19.25 19.74 -12.27
CA ASP A 18 20.02 19.15 -13.35
C ASP A 18 21.07 18.13 -12.86
N SER A 19 21.34 18.15 -11.58
CA SER A 19 22.30 17.26 -10.92
C SER A 19 21.95 17.04 -9.45
N ILE A 20 22.39 15.91 -8.92
CA ILE A 20 22.32 15.57 -7.50
C ILE A 20 23.72 15.23 -6.98
N THR A 21 24.00 15.59 -5.76
CA THR A 21 25.23 15.19 -5.09
C THR A 21 24.91 14.09 -4.05
N LEU A 22 25.51 12.94 -4.26
CA LEU A 22 25.41 11.79 -3.36
C LEU A 22 26.62 11.83 -2.43
N THR A 23 26.39 11.70 -1.12
CA THR A 23 27.45 11.67 -0.11
C THR A 23 27.47 10.35 0.64
N LYS A 24 28.66 9.82 0.88
CA LYS A 24 28.90 8.66 1.75
C LYS A 24 30.09 8.99 2.67
N GLY A 25 29.79 9.35 3.89
CA GLY A 25 30.84 9.88 4.79
C GLY A 25 31.43 11.18 4.25
N ALA A 26 32.74 11.24 4.08
CA ALA A 26 33.46 12.41 3.51
C ALA A 26 33.49 12.40 1.96
N GLU A 27 33.09 11.35 1.34
CA GLU A 27 33.05 11.24 -0.13
C GLU A 27 31.77 11.85 -0.68
N ALA A 28 31.90 12.67 -1.72
CA ALA A 28 30.78 13.25 -2.45
C ALA A 28 30.96 13.03 -3.96
N LYS A 29 29.87 12.65 -4.63
CA LYS A 29 29.84 12.48 -6.09
C LYS A 29 28.61 13.18 -6.65
N THR A 30 28.84 14.14 -7.53
CA THR A 30 27.76 14.79 -8.28
C THR A 30 27.49 14.02 -9.56
N VAL A 31 26.22 13.72 -9.82
CA VAL A 31 25.74 13.06 -11.04
C VAL A 31 24.68 13.89 -11.70
N SER A 32 24.75 14.00 -13.02
CA SER A 32 23.69 14.65 -13.79
C SER A 32 22.43 13.79 -13.78
N VAL A 33 21.27 14.43 -13.75
CA VAL A 33 19.96 13.76 -13.67
C VAL A 33 19.16 14.12 -14.92
N THR A 34 18.61 13.12 -15.58
CA THR A 34 17.62 13.33 -16.61
C THR A 34 16.26 12.95 -16.04
N TRP A 35 15.35 13.91 -16.01
CA TRP A 35 14.00 13.69 -15.51
C TRP A 35 13.08 13.25 -16.64
N SER A 36 12.27 12.26 -16.37
CA SER A 36 11.13 11.88 -17.20
C SER A 36 9.85 12.03 -16.41
N LEU A 37 8.76 12.36 -17.09
CA LEU A 37 7.45 12.27 -16.46
C LEU A 37 7.22 10.84 -15.99
N SER A 38 6.82 10.67 -14.74
CA SER A 38 6.41 9.38 -14.23
C SER A 38 5.13 8.97 -14.98
N GLN A 39 5.28 8.07 -15.93
CA GLN A 39 4.12 7.34 -16.45
C GLN A 39 3.89 6.13 -15.54
N SER A 40 2.62 5.76 -15.36
CA SER A 40 2.30 4.48 -14.72
C SER A 40 3.04 3.37 -15.47
N TYR A 41 3.52 2.36 -14.76
CA TYR A 41 4.20 1.24 -15.38
C TYR A 41 3.29 0.44 -16.33
N LEU A 42 2.00 0.70 -16.26
CA LEU A 42 1.02 0.15 -17.17
C LEU A 42 0.96 1.09 -18.37
N GLU A 43 1.31 0.58 -19.54
CA GLU A 43 1.47 1.35 -20.79
C GLU A 43 0.18 1.98 -21.29
N ASP A 44 -0.95 1.68 -20.69
CA ASP A 44 -2.24 2.15 -21.14
C ASP A 44 -2.83 3.19 -20.18
N GLY A 45 -2.76 4.45 -20.57
CA GLY A 45 -3.52 5.55 -19.96
C GLY A 45 -5.03 5.46 -20.26
N SER A 46 -5.48 4.45 -20.98
CA SER A 46 -6.88 4.17 -21.23
C SER A 46 -7.39 3.28 -20.09
N GLN A 47 -8.10 3.88 -19.13
CA GLN A 47 -9.09 3.23 -18.30
C GLN A 47 -8.80 1.74 -18.00
N VAL A 48 -7.62 1.45 -17.40
CA VAL A 48 -7.43 0.15 -16.75
C VAL A 48 -8.55 0.08 -15.71
N PRO A 49 -9.46 -0.89 -15.80
CA PRO A 49 -10.50 -1.02 -14.80
C PRO A 49 -9.85 -1.08 -13.43
N ASP A 50 -10.45 -0.43 -12.47
CA ASP A 50 -9.98 -0.41 -11.09
C ASP A 50 -9.86 -1.83 -10.54
N TYR A 51 -10.59 -2.76 -11.14
CA TYR A 51 -10.61 -4.17 -10.79
C TYR A 51 -10.82 -5.08 -12.01
N HIS A 52 -10.02 -6.17 -12.05
CA HIS A 52 -10.15 -7.26 -13.01
C HIS A 52 -9.91 -8.61 -12.35
N TYR A 53 -10.76 -9.56 -12.69
CA TYR A 53 -10.64 -10.93 -12.22
C TYR A 53 -10.67 -11.92 -13.37
N LEU A 54 -9.65 -12.78 -13.43
CA LEU A 54 -9.53 -13.88 -14.39
C LEU A 54 -9.22 -15.17 -13.64
N LYS A 55 -9.90 -16.25 -13.98
CA LYS A 55 -9.63 -17.59 -13.45
C LYS A 55 -9.53 -18.59 -14.58
N SER A 56 -8.44 -19.32 -14.64
CA SER A 56 -8.21 -20.38 -15.62
C SER A 56 -7.36 -21.49 -15.02
N ASN A 57 -7.74 -22.74 -15.24
CA ASN A 57 -6.99 -23.92 -14.80
C ASN A 57 -6.66 -23.98 -13.30
N GLY A 58 -7.47 -23.36 -12.46
CA GLY A 58 -7.22 -23.28 -11.02
C GLY A 58 -6.36 -22.10 -10.59
N ILE A 59 -5.80 -21.32 -11.53
CA ILE A 59 -5.04 -20.09 -11.26
C ILE A 59 -5.98 -18.91 -11.35
N ALA A 60 -5.91 -18.03 -10.38
CA ALA A 60 -6.62 -16.75 -10.38
C ALA A 60 -5.64 -15.60 -10.52
N LEU A 61 -5.99 -14.63 -11.37
CA LEU A 61 -5.33 -13.33 -11.46
C LEU A 61 -6.33 -12.26 -11.08
N ILE A 62 -6.04 -11.52 -10.02
CA ILE A 62 -6.77 -10.35 -9.57
C ILE A 62 -5.91 -9.14 -9.86
N THR A 63 -6.41 -8.23 -10.67
CA THR A 63 -5.81 -6.91 -10.88
C THR A 63 -6.64 -5.88 -10.13
N ILE A 64 -6.03 -5.12 -9.22
CA ILE A 64 -6.71 -4.12 -8.42
C ILE A 64 -5.85 -2.86 -8.35
N ARG A 65 -6.34 -1.73 -8.92
CA ARG A 65 -5.59 -0.48 -9.02
C ARG A 65 -6.01 0.56 -8.00
N ARG A 66 -7.18 0.38 -7.41
CA ARG A 66 -7.75 1.28 -6.44
C ARG A 66 -8.83 0.59 -5.62
N PHE A 67 -9.00 1.01 -4.38
CA PHE A 67 -10.11 0.66 -3.52
C PHE A 67 -11.06 1.85 -3.43
N ASP A 68 -12.10 1.86 -4.25
CA ASP A 68 -12.96 3.03 -4.41
C ASP A 68 -14.42 2.69 -4.08
N TRP A 69 -14.92 3.25 -2.99
CA TRP A 69 -16.31 3.09 -2.55
C TRP A 69 -17.35 3.62 -3.55
N ASN A 70 -16.95 4.47 -4.51
CA ASN A 70 -17.88 4.92 -5.56
C ASN A 70 -18.22 3.79 -6.55
N TYR A 71 -17.51 2.67 -6.48
CA TYR A 71 -17.71 1.48 -7.29
C TYR A 71 -18.05 0.28 -6.40
N GLU A 72 -19.06 0.45 -5.53
CA GLU A 72 -19.45 -0.52 -4.49
C GLU A 72 -19.69 -1.93 -5.08
N GLU A 73 -20.42 -2.04 -6.19
CA GLU A 73 -20.68 -3.34 -6.85
C GLU A 73 -19.38 -4.05 -7.25
N THR A 74 -18.43 -3.31 -7.83
CA THR A 74 -17.12 -3.83 -8.24
C THR A 74 -16.28 -4.25 -7.03
N MET A 75 -16.32 -3.45 -5.98
CA MET A 75 -15.60 -3.76 -4.75
C MET A 75 -16.21 -4.94 -3.99
N ASP A 76 -17.52 -5.06 -3.99
CA ASP A 76 -18.23 -6.24 -3.46
C ASP A 76 -17.91 -7.51 -4.25
N GLU A 77 -17.77 -7.40 -5.57
CA GLU A 77 -17.29 -8.50 -6.40
C GLU A 77 -15.87 -8.90 -6.00
N PHE A 78 -14.96 -7.93 -5.85
CA PHE A 78 -13.62 -8.18 -5.35
C PHE A 78 -13.65 -8.95 -4.02
N VAL A 79 -14.40 -8.47 -3.03
CA VAL A 79 -14.51 -9.12 -1.71
C VAL A 79 -15.03 -10.56 -1.82
N ARG A 80 -16.04 -10.79 -2.68
CA ARG A 80 -16.60 -12.15 -2.89
C ARG A 80 -15.60 -13.12 -3.49
N THR A 81 -14.68 -12.65 -4.36
CA THR A 81 -13.64 -13.53 -4.92
C THR A 81 -12.79 -14.20 -3.85
N GLY A 82 -12.67 -13.63 -2.66
CA GLY A 82 -12.00 -14.27 -1.53
C GLY A 82 -12.59 -15.66 -1.24
N SER A 83 -13.90 -15.75 -1.07
CA SER A 83 -14.57 -17.05 -0.83
C SER A 83 -14.48 -18.01 -2.01
N ASP A 84 -14.50 -17.49 -3.24
CA ASP A 84 -14.48 -18.30 -4.48
C ASP A 84 -13.10 -18.91 -4.74
N LEU A 85 -12.07 -18.37 -4.10
CA LEU A 85 -10.68 -18.75 -4.30
C LEU A 85 -10.08 -19.65 -3.23
N LYS A 86 -10.87 -20.06 -2.25
CA LYS A 86 -10.42 -20.99 -1.17
C LYS A 86 -9.80 -22.29 -1.69
N ASN A 87 -10.20 -22.74 -2.86
CA ASN A 87 -9.72 -23.97 -3.50
C ASN A 87 -8.94 -23.67 -4.80
N ALA A 88 -8.48 -22.46 -5.00
CA ALA A 88 -7.58 -22.16 -6.11
C ALA A 88 -6.24 -22.86 -5.90
N LYS A 89 -5.54 -23.19 -6.99
CA LYS A 89 -4.19 -23.74 -6.91
C LYS A 89 -3.15 -22.65 -6.69
N LEU A 90 -3.42 -21.45 -7.23
CA LEU A 90 -2.57 -20.28 -7.12
C LEU A 90 -3.42 -19.02 -7.26
N ILE A 91 -3.11 -18.00 -6.47
CA ILE A 91 -3.69 -16.67 -6.58
C ILE A 91 -2.56 -15.69 -6.89
N ILE A 92 -2.73 -14.90 -7.93
CA ILE A 92 -1.86 -13.76 -8.27
C ILE A 92 -2.67 -12.50 -8.02
N ILE A 93 -2.18 -11.61 -7.16
CA ILE A 93 -2.78 -10.30 -6.92
C ILE A 93 -1.84 -9.26 -7.51
N ASP A 94 -2.26 -8.62 -8.59
CA ASP A 94 -1.51 -7.52 -9.20
C ASP A 94 -1.99 -6.18 -8.64
N ALA A 95 -1.31 -5.73 -7.59
CA ALA A 95 -1.55 -4.45 -6.90
C ALA A 95 -0.56 -3.35 -7.35
N ARG A 96 0.16 -3.56 -8.45
CA ARG A 96 1.02 -2.51 -8.99
C ARG A 96 0.18 -1.31 -9.37
N SER A 97 0.70 -0.12 -9.11
CA SER A 97 0.00 1.16 -9.31
C SER A 97 -1.32 1.31 -8.55
N ASN A 98 -1.56 0.51 -7.52
CA ASN A 98 -2.71 0.70 -6.65
C ASN A 98 -2.52 1.97 -5.81
N SER A 99 -3.30 3.00 -6.11
CA SER A 99 -3.18 4.31 -5.46
C SER A 99 -3.79 4.39 -4.06
N GLY A 100 -4.38 3.29 -3.57
CA GLY A 100 -5.03 3.23 -2.28
C GLY A 100 -6.55 3.37 -2.35
N GLY A 101 -7.14 3.96 -1.34
CA GLY A 101 -8.59 4.12 -1.15
C GLY A 101 -9.00 3.59 0.22
N ASP A 102 -10.07 2.79 0.28
CA ASP A 102 -10.57 2.20 1.50
C ASP A 102 -9.97 0.80 1.73
N GLU A 103 -9.19 0.67 2.78
CA GLU A 103 -8.52 -0.60 3.12
C GLU A 103 -9.47 -1.69 3.65
N ASP A 104 -10.68 -1.34 4.04
CA ASP A 104 -11.66 -2.32 4.50
C ASP A 104 -11.99 -3.34 3.39
N PHE A 105 -11.84 -2.99 2.12
CA PHE A 105 -12.04 -3.92 1.03
C PHE A 105 -11.02 -5.07 1.04
N ILE A 106 -9.74 -4.81 1.22
CA ILE A 106 -8.74 -5.89 1.31
C ILE A 106 -8.88 -6.68 2.62
N LYS A 107 -9.20 -6.01 3.72
CA LYS A 107 -9.50 -6.66 5.00
C LYS A 107 -10.67 -7.63 4.86
N ASN A 108 -11.77 -7.19 4.24
CA ASN A 108 -12.95 -8.01 4.01
C ASN A 108 -12.70 -9.13 2.99
N TRP A 109 -11.84 -8.89 1.98
CA TRP A 109 -11.40 -9.92 1.06
C TRP A 109 -10.69 -11.05 1.80
N LEU A 110 -9.74 -10.73 2.67
CA LEU A 110 -9.02 -11.71 3.49
C LEU A 110 -9.94 -12.47 4.43
N LYS A 111 -10.86 -11.75 5.09
CA LYS A 111 -11.90 -12.38 5.92
C LYS A 111 -12.77 -13.34 5.12
N SER A 112 -13.15 -12.96 3.90
CA SER A 112 -13.90 -13.82 2.97
C SER A 112 -13.10 -15.04 2.57
N TYR A 113 -11.79 -14.88 2.33
CA TYR A 113 -10.88 -15.93 1.91
C TYR A 113 -10.53 -16.91 3.05
N THR A 114 -10.09 -16.42 4.20
CA THR A 114 -9.65 -17.25 5.34
C THR A 114 -10.81 -17.69 6.22
N GLY A 115 -11.86 -16.90 6.32
CA GLY A 115 -12.95 -17.05 7.30
C GLY A 115 -12.64 -16.39 8.64
N GLU A 116 -11.46 -15.82 8.81
CA GLU A 116 -11.01 -15.13 10.02
C GLU A 116 -10.73 -13.64 9.72
N GLU A 117 -10.93 -12.79 10.71
CA GLU A 117 -10.62 -11.38 10.59
C GLU A 117 -9.12 -11.16 10.78
N PRO A 118 -8.42 -10.58 9.80
CA PRO A 118 -7.00 -10.29 9.93
C PRO A 118 -6.79 -9.11 10.88
N GLU A 119 -5.88 -9.27 11.80
CA GLU A 119 -5.49 -8.22 12.74
C GLU A 119 -4.09 -7.71 12.37
N GLN A 120 -3.88 -6.40 12.21
CA GLN A 120 -2.61 -5.91 11.68
C GLN A 120 -2.05 -4.66 12.31
N LYS A 121 -2.90 -3.75 12.76
CA LYS A 121 -2.45 -2.42 13.15
C LYS A 121 -3.42 -1.73 14.08
N THR A 122 -2.89 -0.85 14.89
CA THR A 122 -3.66 0.12 15.66
C THR A 122 -3.71 1.43 14.89
N ILE A 123 -4.89 2.01 14.74
CA ILE A 123 -5.08 3.32 14.13
C ILE A 123 -5.32 4.31 15.26
N ILE A 124 -4.47 5.33 15.33
CA ILE A 124 -4.66 6.48 16.20
C ILE A 124 -5.19 7.60 15.32
N SER A 125 -6.48 7.89 15.40
CA SER A 125 -7.12 8.88 14.55
C SER A 125 -7.56 10.13 15.32
N ASN A 126 -7.87 11.19 14.59
CA ASN A 126 -8.51 12.45 14.98
C ASN A 126 -7.66 13.71 15.10
N TRP A 127 -6.56 13.77 14.37
CA TRP A 127 -5.83 15.04 14.27
C TRP A 127 -6.63 16.14 13.60
N GLY A 128 -7.57 15.79 12.70
CA GLY A 128 -8.38 16.77 11.98
C GLY A 128 -9.41 17.46 12.84
N THR A 129 -10.02 16.74 13.76
CA THR A 129 -10.91 17.31 14.76
C THR A 129 -10.12 18.22 15.72
N ALA A 130 -8.86 17.85 15.99
CA ALA A 130 -7.93 18.61 16.81
C ALA A 130 -7.64 20.02 16.30
N MET A 131 -7.68 20.24 15.00
CA MET A 131 -7.47 21.59 14.44
C MET A 131 -8.65 22.52 14.68
N PHE A 132 -9.87 22.00 14.82
CA PHE A 132 -11.08 22.78 15.05
C PHE A 132 -11.50 22.83 16.52
N ASP A 133 -11.27 21.76 17.23
CA ASP A 133 -11.54 21.67 18.67
C ASP A 133 -10.38 20.98 19.39
N ARG A 134 -9.41 21.81 19.78
CA ARG A 134 -8.23 21.31 20.51
C ARG A 134 -8.62 20.58 21.80
N THR A 135 -9.70 21.00 22.43
CA THR A 135 -10.16 20.43 23.69
C THR A 135 -10.70 19.01 23.47
N GLN A 136 -11.52 18.85 22.45
CA GLN A 136 -12.08 17.55 22.10
C GLN A 136 -10.98 16.58 21.57
N ALA A 137 -10.06 17.10 20.79
CA ALA A 137 -8.98 16.27 20.27
C ALA A 137 -8.03 15.72 21.34
N TYR A 138 -7.73 16.53 22.34
CA TYR A 138 -6.96 16.06 23.48
C TYR A 138 -7.75 15.05 24.32
N ALA A 139 -9.07 15.15 24.35
CA ALA A 139 -9.94 14.19 25.01
C ALA A 139 -10.06 12.88 24.20
N ASP A 140 -10.17 12.97 22.86
CA ASP A 140 -10.29 11.83 21.95
C ASP A 140 -8.95 11.07 21.75
N LEU A 141 -7.82 11.79 21.80
CA LEU A 141 -6.49 11.20 21.90
C LEU A 141 -6.23 10.61 23.30
N GLY A 142 -7.13 10.88 24.21
CA GLY A 142 -7.15 10.70 25.64
C GLY A 142 -6.29 9.55 26.16
N GLU A 143 -6.92 8.47 26.50
CA GLU A 143 -6.27 7.38 27.24
C GLU A 143 -5.29 6.57 26.36
N GLU A 144 -5.58 6.37 25.09
CA GLU A 144 -4.71 5.57 24.20
C GLU A 144 -3.40 6.29 23.87
N PHE A 145 -3.45 7.58 23.55
CA PHE A 145 -2.24 8.35 23.27
C PHE A 145 -1.44 8.67 24.53
N ALA A 146 -2.12 8.92 25.65
CA ALA A 146 -1.46 9.09 26.93
C ALA A 146 -0.73 7.81 27.35
N ALA A 147 -1.35 6.65 27.17
CA ALA A 147 -0.74 5.35 27.46
C ALA A 147 0.46 5.05 26.56
N PHE A 148 0.39 5.42 25.27
CA PHE A 148 1.53 5.33 24.35
C PHE A 148 2.68 6.25 24.76
N ARG A 149 2.37 7.47 25.21
CA ARG A 149 3.36 8.48 25.61
C ARG A 149 4.01 8.21 26.97
N THR A 150 3.31 7.56 27.88
CA THR A 150 3.81 7.29 29.26
C THR A 150 4.44 5.92 29.41
N GLY A 151 4.30 5.03 28.44
CA GLY A 151 4.78 3.66 28.53
C GLY A 151 4.05 2.82 29.57
N ASP A 152 2.91 3.29 30.08
CA ASP A 152 2.14 2.66 31.14
C ASP A 152 1.26 1.48 30.69
N LYS A 153 1.16 1.25 29.39
CA LYS A 153 0.65 0.00 28.85
C LYS A 153 1.82 -0.77 28.28
N ASP A 154 2.02 -1.99 28.74
CA ASP A 154 2.62 -3.02 27.94
C ASP A 154 1.73 -3.14 26.70
N TYR A 155 2.00 -2.31 25.69
CA TYR A 155 1.56 -2.62 24.35
C TYR A 155 2.23 -3.96 24.07
N GLU A 156 1.52 -5.05 24.28
CA GLU A 156 1.84 -6.27 23.58
C GLU A 156 1.92 -5.83 22.13
N LEU A 157 3.16 -5.71 21.66
CA LEU A 157 3.47 -5.41 20.27
C LEU A 157 2.62 -6.40 19.52
N PHE A 158 1.64 -5.88 18.82
CA PHE A 158 0.66 -6.66 18.11
C PHE A 158 1.40 -7.65 17.22
N GLN A 159 1.55 -8.86 17.69
CA GLN A 159 2.10 -9.97 16.92
C GLN A 159 0.94 -10.49 16.10
N GLY A 160 0.80 -9.95 14.88
CA GLY A 160 -0.24 -10.39 13.99
C GLY A 160 -0.28 -11.92 13.92
N LYS A 161 -1.44 -12.50 14.21
CA LYS A 161 -1.65 -13.93 14.05
C LYS A 161 -1.46 -14.28 12.58
N LEU A 162 -0.58 -15.23 12.29
CA LEU A 162 -0.52 -15.81 10.95
C LEU A 162 -1.78 -16.63 10.72
N LEU A 163 -2.42 -16.37 9.61
CA LEU A 163 -3.59 -17.10 9.14
C LEU A 163 -3.14 -18.20 8.19
N GLU A 164 -3.57 -19.41 8.46
CA GLU A 164 -3.26 -20.56 7.61
C GLU A 164 -3.95 -20.42 6.24
N ASN A 165 -3.19 -20.61 5.18
CA ASN A 165 -3.71 -20.74 3.83
C ASN A 165 -2.94 -21.80 3.02
N SER A 166 -3.67 -22.71 2.41
CA SER A 166 -3.09 -23.77 1.59
C SER A 166 -2.71 -23.31 0.17
N THR A 167 -3.38 -22.28 -0.31
CA THR A 167 -3.15 -21.76 -1.67
C THR A 167 -2.03 -20.71 -1.65
N PRO A 168 -0.97 -20.87 -2.45
CA PRO A 168 0.04 -19.83 -2.61
C PRO A 168 -0.56 -18.53 -3.15
N ILE A 169 -0.15 -17.40 -2.59
CA ILE A 169 -0.53 -16.07 -3.06
C ILE A 169 0.73 -15.34 -3.50
N LEU A 170 0.76 -14.87 -4.74
CA LEU A 170 1.82 -14.04 -5.29
C LEU A 170 1.29 -12.61 -5.45
N LEU A 171 1.80 -11.70 -4.63
CA LEU A 171 1.41 -10.30 -4.63
C LEU A 171 2.42 -9.46 -5.41
N LEU A 172 1.97 -8.78 -6.45
CA LEU A 172 2.81 -7.87 -7.24
C LEU A 172 2.66 -6.44 -6.77
N THR A 173 3.79 -5.80 -6.48
CA THR A 173 3.84 -4.41 -6.01
C THR A 173 4.82 -3.55 -6.79
N ASP A 174 4.64 -2.25 -6.70
CA ASP A 174 5.55 -1.24 -7.23
C ASP A 174 5.54 0.03 -6.38
N SER A 175 6.39 0.96 -6.75
CA SER A 175 6.53 2.24 -6.08
C SER A 175 5.33 3.20 -6.27
N MET A 176 4.30 2.81 -6.98
CA MET A 176 3.02 3.52 -7.08
C MET A 176 1.95 2.92 -6.17
N SER A 177 2.17 1.69 -5.66
CA SER A 177 1.32 1.08 -4.65
C SER A 177 1.43 1.90 -3.36
N GLY A 178 0.37 2.61 -2.97
CA GLY A 178 0.40 3.56 -1.85
C GLY A 178 -0.86 3.54 -1.01
N SER A 179 -0.78 4.02 0.25
CA SER A 179 -1.91 4.09 1.17
C SER A 179 -2.56 2.71 1.37
N ALA A 180 -3.89 2.56 1.17
CA ALA A 180 -4.54 1.25 1.21
C ALA A 180 -3.96 0.22 0.22
N GLY A 181 -3.29 0.68 -0.86
CA GLY A 181 -2.50 -0.19 -1.74
C GLY A 181 -1.30 -0.82 -1.04
N GLU A 182 -0.76 -0.18 -0.01
CA GLU A 182 0.29 -0.75 0.86
C GLU A 182 -0.32 -1.65 1.93
N SER A 183 -1.55 -1.38 2.35
CA SER A 183 -2.26 -2.24 3.28
C SER A 183 -2.44 -3.66 2.71
N ILE A 184 -2.50 -3.83 1.38
CA ILE A 184 -2.48 -5.17 0.77
C ILE A 184 -1.26 -5.97 1.23
N VAL A 185 -0.07 -5.35 1.25
CA VAL A 185 1.17 -6.02 1.67
C VAL A 185 1.08 -6.45 3.13
N THR A 186 0.67 -5.54 4.01
CA THR A 186 0.56 -5.85 5.43
C THR A 186 -0.49 -6.92 5.69
N TYR A 187 -1.62 -6.88 4.98
CA TYR A 187 -2.67 -7.90 5.08
C TYR A 187 -2.24 -9.25 4.48
N CYS A 188 -1.64 -9.27 3.34
CA CYS A 188 -1.14 -10.51 2.75
C CYS A 188 -0.01 -11.16 3.57
N ARG A 189 0.78 -10.36 4.27
CA ARG A 189 1.81 -10.86 5.20
C ARG A 189 1.25 -11.49 6.49
N THR A 190 -0.04 -11.39 6.75
CA THR A 190 -0.68 -12.21 7.79
C THR A 190 -0.94 -13.64 7.34
N LEU A 191 -0.79 -13.95 6.07
CA LEU A 191 -0.92 -15.29 5.51
C LEU A 191 0.42 -16.03 5.55
N ASP A 192 0.40 -17.28 5.92
CA ASP A 192 1.62 -18.10 5.99
C ASP A 192 2.18 -18.51 4.62
N ASN A 193 1.39 -18.38 3.56
CA ASN A 193 1.77 -18.75 2.19
C ASN A 193 1.53 -17.61 1.19
N CYS A 194 2.19 -16.48 1.44
CA CYS A 194 2.17 -15.31 0.57
C CYS A 194 3.60 -14.84 0.25
N LEU A 195 3.84 -14.46 -1.00
CA LEU A 195 5.11 -13.92 -1.48
C LEU A 195 4.87 -12.59 -2.18
N VAL A 196 5.56 -11.55 -1.74
CA VAL A 196 5.52 -10.22 -2.37
C VAL A 196 6.64 -10.10 -3.40
N ILE A 197 6.28 -9.76 -4.63
CA ILE A 197 7.19 -9.73 -5.79
C ILE A 197 7.13 -8.37 -6.47
N GLY A 198 8.25 -7.86 -6.92
CA GLY A 198 8.32 -6.62 -7.69
C GLY A 198 9.26 -5.59 -7.12
N GLY A 199 8.78 -4.39 -6.89
CA GLY A 199 9.51 -3.28 -6.27
C GLY A 199 8.89 -2.86 -4.94
N PRO A 200 9.60 -2.04 -4.16
CA PRO A 200 9.06 -1.51 -2.91
C PRO A 200 7.84 -0.64 -3.19
N THR A 201 6.94 -0.62 -2.23
CA THR A 201 5.75 0.23 -2.28
C THR A 201 6.10 1.71 -2.10
N ARG A 202 5.11 2.58 -2.08
CA ARG A 202 5.31 4.03 -2.10
C ARG A 202 5.87 4.61 -0.80
N GLY A 203 5.56 4.00 0.35
CA GLY A 203 5.89 4.55 1.66
C GLY A 203 4.97 5.72 2.06
N ALA A 204 3.68 5.53 1.96
CA ALA A 204 2.66 6.53 2.26
C ALA A 204 1.48 5.94 3.06
N GLN A 205 1.76 4.99 3.95
CA GLN A 205 0.72 4.30 4.72
C GLN A 205 0.53 4.84 6.12
N LEU A 206 1.61 5.22 6.81
CA LEU A 206 1.53 5.48 8.26
C LEU A 206 0.70 6.70 8.62
N VAL A 207 0.57 7.66 7.70
CA VAL A 207 -0.27 8.85 7.89
C VAL A 207 -1.42 8.81 6.90
N GLY A 208 -2.59 8.45 7.40
CA GLY A 208 -3.78 8.20 6.58
C GLY A 208 -4.94 9.16 6.82
N ASN A 209 -6.12 8.78 6.29
CA ASN A 209 -7.36 9.55 6.40
C ASN A 209 -7.17 11.02 5.96
N VAL A 210 -6.64 11.18 4.75
CA VAL A 210 -6.31 12.50 4.20
C VAL A 210 -7.57 13.34 4.01
N ARG A 211 -7.55 14.57 4.55
CA ARG A 211 -8.59 15.57 4.31
C ARG A 211 -8.02 16.83 3.69
N GLY A 212 -8.87 17.45 2.87
CA GLY A 212 -8.60 18.77 2.29
C GLY A 212 -9.13 19.90 3.15
N TRP A 213 -8.38 20.98 3.20
CA TRP A 213 -8.69 22.23 3.91
C TRP A 213 -8.43 23.40 2.99
N THR A 214 -9.16 24.48 3.20
CA THR A 214 -8.94 25.71 2.45
C THR A 214 -8.68 26.84 3.42
N LEU A 215 -7.59 27.57 3.22
CA LEU A 215 -7.28 28.75 4.02
C LEU A 215 -8.30 29.86 3.71
N PRO A 216 -8.98 30.41 4.73
CA PRO A 216 -10.14 31.28 4.50
C PRO A 216 -9.79 32.61 3.84
N ASN A 217 -8.57 33.12 4.02
CA ASN A 217 -8.16 34.41 3.47
C ASN A 217 -7.53 34.33 2.08
N SER A 218 -6.78 33.27 1.80
CA SER A 218 -6.04 33.11 0.54
C SER A 218 -6.71 32.18 -0.46
N GLY A 219 -7.68 31.36 -0.01
CA GLY A 219 -8.27 30.31 -0.85
C GLY A 219 -7.34 29.16 -1.18
N ILE A 220 -6.14 29.11 -0.59
CA ILE A 220 -5.17 28.03 -0.84
C ILE A 220 -5.70 26.75 -0.21
N GLY A 221 -5.87 25.71 -1.03
CA GLY A 221 -6.16 24.35 -0.62
C GLY A 221 -4.89 23.62 -0.15
N PHE A 222 -5.01 22.85 0.91
CA PHE A 222 -3.97 21.92 1.37
C PHE A 222 -4.60 20.64 1.91
N GLN A 223 -3.82 19.58 1.94
CA GLN A 223 -4.24 18.27 2.41
C GLN A 223 -3.23 17.71 3.40
N PHE A 224 -3.72 17.00 4.40
CA PHE A 224 -2.89 16.25 5.33
C PHE A 224 -3.65 15.05 5.90
N GLY A 225 -2.87 14.07 6.36
CA GLY A 225 -3.45 12.90 7.03
C GLY A 225 -3.91 13.23 8.44
N GLN A 226 -5.01 12.63 8.84
CA GLN A 226 -5.65 12.83 10.15
C GLN A 226 -5.45 11.67 11.11
N SER A 227 -5.00 10.53 10.61
CA SER A 227 -4.73 9.34 11.41
C SER A 227 -3.27 8.96 11.30
N PHE A 228 -2.76 8.40 12.39
CA PHE A 228 -1.47 7.75 12.45
C PHE A 228 -1.70 6.25 12.62
N GLN A 229 -1.04 5.43 11.79
CA GLN A 229 -1.13 3.99 11.87
C GLN A 229 0.14 3.44 12.52
N VAL A 230 -0.03 2.56 13.49
CA VAL A 230 1.06 1.84 14.13
C VAL A 230 0.95 0.39 13.70
N ILE A 231 1.91 -0.08 12.91
CA ILE A 231 1.99 -1.47 12.47
C ILE A 231 2.67 -2.33 13.53
N TYR A 232 2.40 -3.63 13.51
CA TYR A 232 2.77 -4.58 14.56
C TYR A 232 4.27 -4.59 14.93
N ASN A 233 5.16 -4.32 14.00
CA ASN A 233 6.61 -4.30 14.25
C ASN A 233 7.17 -2.89 14.51
N MET A 234 6.32 -1.88 14.66
CA MET A 234 6.70 -0.47 14.82
C MET A 234 7.61 0.06 13.71
N GLU A 235 7.63 -0.59 12.55
CA GLU A 235 8.48 -0.19 11.44
C GLU A 235 7.99 1.12 10.82
N ASN A 236 8.91 2.05 10.62
CA ASN A 236 8.63 3.26 9.88
C ASN A 236 8.87 3.02 8.39
N VAL A 237 7.80 2.83 7.66
CA VAL A 237 7.80 2.63 6.20
C VAL A 237 7.59 3.92 5.41
N ASP A 238 7.29 5.05 6.07
CA ASP A 238 7.08 6.32 5.38
C ASP A 238 8.31 6.75 4.57
N GLY A 239 8.07 7.05 3.31
CA GLY A 239 9.11 7.43 2.36
C GLY A 239 10.00 6.28 1.86
N LYS A 240 9.84 5.06 2.39
CA LYS A 240 10.61 3.87 2.00
C LYS A 240 9.76 2.85 1.27
N GLY A 241 8.54 2.63 1.76
CA GLY A 241 7.65 1.55 1.36
C GLY A 241 8.01 0.19 1.96
N TYR A 242 7.18 -0.79 1.70
CA TYR A 242 7.44 -2.18 2.03
C TYR A 242 8.31 -2.81 0.95
N GLU A 243 9.41 -3.42 1.35
CA GLU A 243 10.27 -4.16 0.43
C GLU A 243 9.60 -5.46 -0.01
N PRO A 244 9.72 -5.85 -1.29
CA PRO A 244 9.26 -7.16 -1.75
C PRO A 244 10.16 -8.26 -1.20
N ASP A 245 9.62 -9.47 -1.09
CA ASP A 245 10.37 -10.67 -0.73
C ASP A 245 11.25 -11.11 -1.91
N LEU A 246 10.74 -10.93 -3.13
CA LEU A 246 11.49 -11.18 -4.37
C LEU A 246 11.53 -9.93 -5.25
N TRP A 247 12.71 -9.34 -5.36
CA TRP A 247 12.95 -8.19 -6.20
C TRP A 247 12.87 -8.54 -7.70
N CYS A 248 12.01 -7.85 -8.42
CA CYS A 248 11.84 -7.98 -9.85
C CYS A 248 11.52 -6.60 -10.45
N ASP A 249 11.85 -6.36 -11.71
CA ASP A 249 11.40 -5.13 -12.38
C ASP A 249 9.86 -5.12 -12.41
N PRO A 250 9.20 -4.14 -11.77
CA PRO A 250 7.74 -4.10 -11.73
C PRO A 250 7.08 -4.11 -13.12
N LYS A 251 7.75 -3.57 -14.15
CA LYS A 251 7.23 -3.56 -15.52
C LYS A 251 7.05 -4.97 -16.08
N THR A 252 7.93 -5.88 -15.70
CA THR A 252 7.95 -7.25 -16.21
C THR A 252 7.54 -8.29 -15.17
N SER A 253 7.24 -7.88 -13.94
CA SER A 253 6.99 -8.80 -12.83
C SER A 253 5.82 -9.76 -13.10
N LEU A 254 4.72 -9.29 -13.68
CA LEU A 254 3.60 -10.18 -14.03
C LEU A 254 4.02 -11.22 -15.07
N GLN A 255 4.73 -10.80 -16.12
CA GLN A 255 5.22 -11.75 -17.14
C GLN A 255 6.21 -12.75 -16.55
N ALA A 256 7.08 -12.28 -15.66
CA ALA A 256 8.03 -13.16 -14.96
C ALA A 256 7.32 -14.20 -14.09
N VAL A 257 6.28 -13.77 -13.35
CA VAL A 257 5.45 -14.67 -12.53
C VAL A 257 4.71 -15.68 -13.41
N LEU A 258 4.06 -15.25 -14.49
CA LEU A 258 3.35 -16.14 -15.39
C LEU A 258 4.31 -17.17 -16.02
N SER A 259 5.51 -16.74 -16.43
CA SER A 259 6.56 -17.64 -16.95
C SER A 259 7.07 -18.63 -15.89
N MET A 260 7.15 -18.20 -14.63
CA MET A 260 7.51 -19.06 -13.50
C MET A 260 6.42 -20.12 -13.27
N VAL A 261 5.16 -19.71 -13.26
CA VAL A 261 4.00 -20.60 -13.10
C VAL A 261 4.01 -21.67 -14.18
N GLU A 262 4.19 -21.29 -15.44
CA GLU A 262 4.27 -22.21 -16.57
C GLU A 262 5.47 -23.15 -16.47
N ARG A 263 6.64 -22.62 -16.15
CA ARG A 263 7.90 -23.39 -16.10
C ARG A 263 7.90 -24.47 -15.01
N TYR A 264 7.29 -24.17 -13.88
CA TYR A 264 7.31 -25.06 -12.70
C TYR A 264 6.00 -25.79 -12.47
N ASP A 265 5.06 -25.69 -13.43
CA ASP A 265 3.73 -26.33 -13.35
C ASP A 265 3.05 -26.06 -12.01
N LEU A 266 3.01 -24.79 -11.62
CA LEU A 266 2.43 -24.35 -10.34
C LEU A 266 0.89 -24.21 -10.39
N GLY A 267 0.25 -24.63 -11.49
CA GLY A 267 -1.17 -24.45 -11.74
C GLY A 267 -2.02 -25.71 -11.83
#